data_d53343e8bf4def5efa01b66f889e85b9
#
_entry.id   d53343e8bf4def5efa01b66f889e85b9
#
_cell.length_a   1.000
_cell.length_b   1.000
_cell.length_c   1.000
_cell.angle_alpha   90.00
_cell.angle_beta   90.00
_cell.angle_gamma   90.00
#
_symmetry.space_group_name_H-M   'P 1'
#
loop_
_entity.id
_entity.type
_entity.pdbx_description
1 polymer ?
#
loop_
_entity_poly.entity_id
_entity_poly.type
_entity_poly.pdbx_seq_one_letter_code
_entity_poly.pdbx_strand_id
1 'polypeptide(L)'
;CLGHGDGLGPVPFGYRFLRGLFHSRLAQCLFSMLHPRIAFGFGNGWSRGNRLARHKEYVFKGAEEPLYKFAEAYAAENAVDYFIFGHYHTSVDMALPSGARLLVLKDWMESSPYLCYDGDKISC
;
A
#
# COMPACT_ATOMS: atom_id res chain seq x y z
N CYS A 1 2.68 -14.82 -1.51
CA CYS A 1 1.56 -13.86 -1.53
C CYS A 1 2.03 -12.55 -2.18
N LEU A 2 1.31 -12.07 -3.20
CA LEU A 2 1.66 -10.88 -3.94
C LEU A 2 0.47 -9.92 -3.96
N GLY A 3 0.71 -8.62 -3.71
CA GLY A 3 -0.35 -7.62 -3.72
C GLY A 3 0.17 -6.18 -3.69
N HIS A 4 -0.76 -5.20 -3.78
CA HIS A 4 -0.37 -3.80 -3.67
C HIS A 4 -0.04 -3.41 -2.23
N GLY A 5 -0.73 -3.93 -1.25
CA GLY A 5 -0.48 -3.66 0.17
C GLY A 5 -1.39 -2.61 0.81
N ASP A 6 -2.26 -1.94 0.03
CA ASP A 6 -3.18 -0.96 0.56
C ASP A 6 -4.37 -1.60 1.31
N GLY A 7 -4.70 -1.06 2.46
CA GLY A 7 -5.86 -1.46 3.25
C GLY A 7 -5.78 -2.86 3.84
N LEU A 8 -4.60 -3.46 3.91
CA LEU A 8 -4.36 -4.72 4.60
C LEU A 8 -4.10 -4.46 6.10
N GLY A 9 -4.57 -5.38 6.93
CA GLY A 9 -4.49 -5.27 8.38
C GLY A 9 -5.47 -4.24 8.98
N PRO A 10 -5.27 -3.83 10.24
CA PRO A 10 -6.14 -2.88 10.93
C PRO A 10 -5.98 -1.47 10.36
N VAL A 11 -6.99 -1.00 9.64
CA VAL A 11 -7.01 0.33 9.03
C VAL A 11 -7.88 1.32 9.82
N PRO A 12 -7.48 2.60 9.91
CA PRO A 12 -8.25 3.64 10.59
C PRO A 12 -9.67 3.80 10.02
N PHE A 13 -10.63 4.15 10.88
CA PHE A 13 -12.02 4.37 10.47
C PHE A 13 -12.15 5.40 9.34
N GLY A 14 -11.38 6.49 9.40
CA GLY A 14 -11.39 7.52 8.37
C GLY A 14 -11.00 7.00 6.98
N TYR A 15 -10.03 6.09 6.90
CA TYR A 15 -9.66 5.43 5.64
C TYR A 15 -10.80 4.55 5.11
N ARG A 16 -11.44 3.77 5.98
CA ARG A 16 -12.58 2.91 5.59
C ARG A 16 -13.76 3.74 5.06
N PHE A 17 -14.07 4.85 5.74
CA PHE A 17 -15.11 5.78 5.31
C PHE A 17 -14.79 6.38 3.94
N LEU A 18 -13.58 6.90 3.75
CA LEU A 18 -13.14 7.51 2.50
C LEU A 18 -13.14 6.51 1.35
N ARG A 19 -12.65 5.29 1.60
CA ARG A 19 -12.71 4.20 0.63
C ARG A 19 -14.15 3.88 0.24
N GLY A 20 -15.07 3.77 1.22
CA GLY A 20 -16.50 3.56 0.96
C GLY A 20 -17.12 4.66 0.10
N LEU A 21 -16.78 5.92 0.39
CA LEU A 21 -17.23 7.07 -0.40
C LEU A 21 -16.76 6.99 -1.86
N PHE A 22 -15.49 6.71 -2.10
CA PHE A 22 -14.95 6.59 -3.45
C PHE A 22 -15.46 5.38 -4.23
N HIS A 23 -15.83 4.31 -3.55
CA HIS A 23 -16.45 3.14 -4.18
C HIS A 23 -17.99 3.25 -4.32
N SER A 24 -18.61 4.27 -3.74
CA SER A 24 -20.04 4.52 -3.86
C SER A 24 -20.41 4.95 -5.28
N ARG A 25 -21.29 4.17 -5.94
CA ARG A 25 -21.81 4.51 -7.28
C ARG A 25 -22.53 5.86 -7.31
N LEU A 26 -23.25 6.20 -6.23
CA LEU A 26 -23.92 7.47 -6.09
C LEU A 26 -22.92 8.63 -6.03
N ALA A 27 -21.88 8.51 -5.20
CA ALA A 27 -20.83 9.53 -5.10
C ALA A 27 -20.07 9.69 -6.43
N GLN A 28 -19.78 8.61 -7.13
CA GLN A 28 -19.16 8.63 -8.45
C GLN A 28 -20.08 9.33 -9.50
N CYS A 29 -21.38 9.03 -9.48
CA CYS A 29 -22.35 9.68 -10.36
C CYS A 29 -22.43 11.18 -10.08
N LEU A 30 -22.56 11.59 -8.81
CA LEU A 30 -22.58 13.02 -8.44
C LEU A 30 -21.27 13.72 -8.83
N PHE A 31 -20.14 13.08 -8.64
CA PHE A 31 -18.85 13.64 -9.05
C PHE A 31 -18.72 13.78 -10.57
N SER A 32 -19.25 12.82 -11.34
CA SER A 32 -19.26 12.89 -12.81
C SER A 32 -20.14 14.01 -13.40
N MET A 33 -21.10 14.51 -12.61
CA MET A 33 -21.95 15.64 -13.00
C MET A 33 -21.24 17.00 -12.79
N LEU A 34 -20.10 17.02 -12.08
CA LEU A 34 -19.36 18.26 -11.88
C LEU A 34 -18.69 18.69 -13.19
N HIS A 35 -18.70 20.01 -13.42
CA HIS A 35 -17.95 20.58 -14.55
C HIS A 35 -16.46 20.15 -14.45
N PRO A 36 -15.80 19.74 -15.54
CA PRO A 36 -14.43 19.21 -15.49
C PRO A 36 -13.42 20.13 -14.78
N ARG A 37 -13.53 21.45 -14.95
CA ARG A 37 -12.65 22.42 -14.25
C ARG A 37 -12.76 22.35 -12.73
N ILE A 38 -13.98 22.11 -12.20
CA ILE A 38 -14.21 21.96 -10.74
C ILE A 38 -13.65 20.63 -10.28
N ALA A 39 -13.92 19.55 -11.01
CA ALA A 39 -13.41 18.21 -10.69
C ALA A 39 -11.88 18.15 -10.68
N PHE A 40 -11.23 18.75 -11.70
CA PHE A 40 -9.77 18.87 -11.75
C PHE A 40 -9.20 19.78 -10.67
N GLY A 41 -9.88 20.90 -10.36
CA GLY A 41 -9.49 21.79 -9.27
C GLY A 41 -9.48 21.09 -7.93
N PHE A 42 -10.53 20.32 -7.65
CA PHE A 42 -10.65 19.51 -6.44
C PHE A 42 -9.55 18.40 -6.40
N GLY A 43 -9.39 17.65 -7.47
CA GLY A 43 -8.39 16.57 -7.56
C GLY A 43 -6.96 17.10 -7.41
N ASN A 44 -6.64 18.23 -8.05
CA ASN A 44 -5.32 18.85 -7.92
C ASN A 44 -5.06 19.40 -6.52
N GLY A 45 -6.06 20.03 -5.89
CA GLY A 45 -5.97 20.52 -4.51
C GLY A 45 -5.71 19.38 -3.53
N TRP A 46 -6.47 18.29 -3.66
CA TRP A 46 -6.28 17.07 -2.87
C TRP A 46 -4.89 16.45 -3.08
N SER A 47 -4.47 16.30 -4.33
CA SER A 47 -3.17 15.74 -4.68
C SER A 47 -2.01 16.57 -4.15
N ARG A 48 -2.09 17.91 -4.25
CA ARG A 48 -1.06 18.81 -3.69
C ARG A 48 -0.98 18.72 -2.18
N GLY A 49 -2.12 18.70 -1.48
CA GLY A 49 -2.17 18.53 -0.03
C GLY A 49 -1.51 17.21 0.41
N ASN A 50 -1.79 16.13 -0.28
CA ASN A 50 -1.18 14.82 0.00
C ASN A 50 0.32 14.79 -0.29
N ARG A 51 0.79 15.44 -1.37
CA ARG A 51 2.23 15.52 -1.67
C ARG A 51 2.99 16.30 -0.61
N LEU A 52 2.46 17.45 -0.17
CA LEU A 52 3.07 18.25 0.89
C LEU A 52 3.14 17.49 2.22
N ALA A 53 2.14 16.66 2.52
CA ALA A 53 2.14 15.81 3.69
C ALA A 53 3.12 14.61 3.59
N ARG A 54 3.44 14.16 2.36
CA ARG A 54 4.32 13.01 2.07
C ARG A 54 5.80 13.36 1.87
N HIS A 55 6.20 14.62 1.94
CA HIS A 55 7.62 15.02 1.83
C HIS A 55 8.52 14.47 2.97
N LYS A 56 7.96 13.77 3.93
CA LYS A 56 8.73 12.93 4.86
C LYS A 56 8.77 11.52 4.28
N GLU A 57 9.96 11.04 4.01
CA GLU A 57 10.20 9.64 3.66
C GLU A 57 9.50 8.73 4.68
N TYR A 58 8.66 7.83 4.18
CA TYR A 58 7.90 6.96 5.07
C TYR A 58 8.85 5.99 5.78
N VAL A 59 8.90 6.06 7.09
CA VAL A 59 9.66 5.12 7.91
C VAL A 59 8.76 3.96 8.27
N PHE A 60 9.08 2.78 7.76
CA PHE A 60 8.35 1.55 8.08
C PHE A 60 8.56 1.18 9.56
N LYS A 61 7.46 0.99 10.30
CA LYS A 61 7.47 0.78 11.76
C LYS A 61 7.71 -0.67 12.17
N GLY A 62 8.15 -1.51 11.26
CA GLY A 62 8.43 -2.92 11.56
C GLY A 62 7.18 -3.69 11.96
N ALA A 63 7.24 -4.42 13.08
CA ALA A 63 6.15 -5.26 13.57
C ALA A 63 4.87 -4.49 13.97
N GLU A 64 4.94 -3.17 14.15
CA GLU A 64 3.77 -2.36 14.45
C GLU A 64 2.94 -2.01 13.20
N GLU A 65 3.51 -2.22 12.01
CA GLU A 65 2.81 -1.91 10.77
C GLU A 65 1.59 -2.82 10.54
N PRO A 66 0.48 -2.25 10.06
CA PRO A 66 -0.69 -3.03 9.69
C PRO A 66 -0.39 -4.14 8.69
N LEU A 67 0.52 -3.86 7.74
CA LEU A 67 0.96 -4.81 6.72
C LEU A 67 1.72 -5.99 7.31
N TYR A 68 2.61 -5.73 8.29
CA TYR A 68 3.33 -6.78 8.99
C TYR A 68 2.36 -7.69 9.76
N LYS A 69 1.43 -7.08 10.53
CA LYS A 69 0.41 -7.82 11.29
C LYS A 69 -0.50 -8.67 10.40
N PHE A 70 -0.83 -8.15 9.22
CA PHE A 70 -1.56 -8.92 8.21
C PHE A 70 -0.76 -10.13 7.74
N ALA A 71 0.51 -9.92 7.37
CA ALA A 71 1.38 -10.99 6.88
C ALA A 71 1.61 -12.07 7.94
N GLU A 72 1.83 -11.67 9.19
CA GLU A 72 1.99 -12.57 10.33
C GLU A 72 0.72 -13.41 10.57
N ALA A 73 -0.44 -12.76 10.64
CA ALA A 73 -1.72 -13.44 10.84
C ALA A 73 -2.04 -14.40 9.67
N TYR A 74 -1.80 -13.98 8.45
CA TYR A 74 -2.03 -14.81 7.27
C TYR A 74 -1.09 -16.02 7.20
N ALA A 75 0.18 -15.84 7.56
CA ALA A 75 1.17 -16.91 7.59
C ALA A 75 0.91 -17.94 8.71
N ALA A 76 0.18 -17.58 9.75
CA ALA A 76 -0.23 -18.52 10.80
C ALA A 76 -1.25 -19.58 10.31
N GLU A 77 -2.04 -19.21 9.29
CA GLU A 77 -3.10 -20.07 8.74
C GLU A 77 -2.75 -20.67 7.38
N ASN A 78 -1.75 -20.10 6.69
CA ASN A 78 -1.40 -20.45 5.33
C ASN A 78 0.11 -20.65 5.17
N ALA A 79 0.52 -21.69 4.44
CA ALA A 79 1.92 -21.87 4.05
C ALA A 79 2.31 -20.86 2.98
N VAL A 80 3.11 -19.87 3.36
CA VAL A 80 3.59 -18.80 2.47
C VAL A 80 5.07 -18.56 2.75
N ASP A 81 5.91 -18.61 1.73
CA ASP A 81 7.34 -18.33 1.85
C ASP A 81 7.64 -16.84 1.73
N TYR A 82 6.92 -16.12 0.84
CA TYR A 82 7.16 -14.72 0.54
C TYR A 82 5.87 -13.90 0.49
N PHE A 83 5.88 -12.78 1.17
CA PHE A 83 4.90 -11.68 1.05
C PHE A 83 5.57 -10.52 0.32
N ILE A 84 5.03 -10.13 -0.83
CA ILE A 84 5.60 -9.09 -1.67
C ILE A 84 4.56 -8.00 -1.89
N PHE A 85 4.86 -6.79 -1.42
CA PHE A 85 3.96 -5.65 -1.47
C PHE A 85 4.66 -4.38 -1.95
N GLY A 86 3.87 -3.42 -2.40
CA GLY A 86 4.27 -2.06 -2.72
C GLY A 86 3.67 -1.05 -1.74
N HIS A 87 3.05 0.01 -2.24
CA HIS A 87 2.28 1.05 -1.55
C HIS A 87 3.06 2.01 -0.66
N TYR A 88 3.99 1.54 0.15
CA TYR A 88 4.68 2.33 1.18
C TYR A 88 5.82 3.20 0.64
N HIS A 89 6.19 3.05 -0.63
CA HIS A 89 7.29 3.79 -1.27
C HIS A 89 8.62 3.69 -0.49
N THR A 90 8.81 2.60 0.23
CA THR A 90 10.04 2.29 0.97
C THR A 90 10.44 0.84 0.71
N SER A 91 11.73 0.55 0.81
CA SER A 91 12.24 -0.82 0.66
C SER A 91 12.31 -1.48 2.02
N VAL A 92 11.69 -2.64 2.16
CA VAL A 92 11.67 -3.43 3.40
C VAL A 92 11.96 -4.89 3.06
N ASP A 93 12.77 -5.53 3.87
CA ASP A 93 13.03 -6.96 3.87
C ASP A 93 13.10 -7.44 5.31
N MET A 94 12.07 -8.15 5.74
CA MET A 94 11.91 -8.62 7.12
C MET A 94 11.51 -10.08 7.16
N ALA A 95 12.12 -10.85 8.08
CA ALA A 95 11.67 -12.17 8.42
C ALA A 95 10.44 -12.12 9.35
N LEU A 96 9.47 -12.99 9.11
CA LEU A 96 8.34 -13.21 9.99
C LEU A 96 8.63 -14.38 10.95
N PRO A 97 7.95 -14.45 12.11
CA PRO A 97 8.09 -15.56 13.06
C PRO A 97 7.80 -16.95 12.44
N SER A 98 6.96 -16.99 11.41
CA SER A 98 6.64 -18.20 10.65
C SER A 98 7.78 -18.72 9.78
N GLY A 99 8.88 -17.95 9.61
CA GLY A 99 9.95 -18.21 8.66
C GLY A 99 9.74 -17.59 7.28
N ALA A 100 8.54 -17.08 6.97
CA ALA A 100 8.28 -16.34 5.75
C ALA A 100 9.02 -15.00 5.71
N ARG A 101 9.22 -14.42 4.52
CA ARG A 101 9.82 -13.09 4.34
C ARG A 101 8.78 -12.08 3.86
N LEU A 102 8.75 -10.92 4.51
CA LEU A 102 7.98 -9.75 4.07
C LEU A 102 8.88 -8.80 3.30
N LEU A 103 8.58 -8.63 2.02
CA LEU A 103 9.30 -7.75 1.09
C LEU A 103 8.38 -6.61 0.67
N VAL A 104 8.81 -5.37 0.85
CA VAL A 104 8.11 -4.20 0.36
C VAL A 104 8.99 -3.49 -0.66
N LEU A 105 8.45 -3.26 -1.84
CA LEU A 105 9.16 -2.59 -2.94
C LEU A 105 8.92 -1.07 -2.89
N LYS A 106 10.00 -0.32 -3.02
CA LYS A 106 9.96 1.12 -3.29
C LYS A 106 9.42 1.37 -4.71
N ASP A 107 9.01 2.61 -4.99
CA ASP A 107 8.58 3.00 -6.33
C ASP A 107 9.75 3.06 -7.33
N TRP A 108 9.40 3.06 -8.61
CA TRP A 108 10.37 3.10 -9.72
C TRP A 108 10.90 4.50 -10.04
N MET A 109 10.41 5.53 -9.36
CA MET A 109 10.72 6.92 -9.68
C MET A 109 12.16 7.30 -9.32
N GLU A 110 12.74 6.67 -8.29
CA GLU A 110 14.06 7.03 -7.79
C GLU A 110 15.13 5.96 -8.06
N SER A 111 14.83 4.68 -7.82
CA SER A 111 15.83 3.62 -7.81
C SER A 111 15.48 2.38 -8.62
N SER A 112 14.31 2.35 -9.25
CA SER A 112 13.81 1.24 -10.07
C SER A 112 14.06 -0.16 -9.46
N PRO A 113 13.66 -0.39 -8.20
CA PRO A 113 13.90 -1.65 -7.54
C PRO A 113 13.06 -2.76 -8.19
N TYR A 114 13.65 -3.94 -8.30
CA TYR A 114 12.96 -5.13 -8.76
C TYR A 114 13.34 -6.34 -7.92
N LEU A 115 12.48 -7.35 -7.91
CA LEU A 115 12.78 -8.65 -7.31
C LEU A 115 12.86 -9.69 -8.42
N CYS A 116 13.88 -10.52 -8.36
CA CYS A 116 14.07 -11.65 -9.26
C CYS A 116 13.82 -12.95 -8.48
N TYR A 117 12.95 -13.80 -9.01
CA TYR A 117 12.72 -15.14 -8.49
C TYR A 117 13.32 -16.16 -9.45
N ASP A 118 14.27 -16.96 -8.98
CA ASP A 118 14.98 -17.97 -9.79
C ASP A 118 14.37 -19.37 -9.73
N GLY A 119 13.24 -19.51 -9.04
CA GLY A 119 12.55 -20.80 -8.81
C GLY A 119 12.78 -21.36 -7.40
N ASP A 120 13.73 -20.83 -6.65
CA ASP A 120 14.06 -21.22 -5.28
C ASP A 120 14.10 -20.02 -4.33
N LYS A 121 14.77 -18.96 -4.73
CA LYS A 121 15.00 -17.77 -3.89
C LYS A 121 14.61 -16.49 -4.59
N ILE A 122 14.29 -15.46 -3.76
CA ILE A 122 14.10 -14.10 -4.22
C ILE A 122 15.37 -13.30 -3.92
N SER A 123 15.85 -12.58 -4.94
CA SER A 123 16.97 -11.63 -4.88
C SER A 123 16.57 -10.27 -5.42
N CYS A 124 17.27 -9.21 -4.98
CA CYS A 124 17.18 -7.84 -5.50
C CYS A 124 18.29 -7.57 -6.50
#